data_24cc42e1b81acb468a955a402d800e07
#
_entry.id   24cc42e1b81acb468a955a402d800e07
#
_cell.length_a   1.000
_cell.length_b   1.000
_cell.length_c   1.000
_cell.angle_alpha   90.00
_cell.angle_beta   90.00
_cell.angle_gamma   90.00
#
_symmetry.space_group_name_H-M   'P 1'
#
loop_
_entity.id
_entity.type
_entity.pdbx_description
1 polymer ?
#
loop_
_entity_poly.entity_id
_entity_poly.type
_entity_poly.pdbx_seq_one_letter_code
_entity_poly.pdbx_strand_id
1 'polypeptide(L)'
;TMTTTEQVPDAVPTPTDITITAMEPEEYPLLAEFLYQAIHVLPGTPTPDRSVVELPELRRYIEGFGRFGDACMVAKVETSDRPLIVGAAWARIFPRSATGYGTIDTATPEVSISLFPDWRDQGIGRRLMTALLNRLRIDSRTAASLSVQRTNANALHLYESLGFTTISEHDGELVMCKSLAV
;
A
#
# COMPACT_ATOMS: atom_id res chain seq x y z
N THR A 1 5.57 52.71 -7.23
CA THR A 1 4.41 51.82 -7.31
C THR A 1 4.97 50.42 -7.56
N MET A 2 5.08 49.61 -6.49
CA MET A 2 5.53 48.22 -6.56
C MET A 2 4.26 47.34 -6.74
N THR A 3 4.20 46.66 -7.86
CA THR A 3 3.13 45.72 -8.12
C THR A 3 3.51 44.37 -7.49
N THR A 4 2.84 44.03 -6.39
CA THR A 4 2.98 42.72 -5.74
C THR A 4 2.27 41.71 -6.65
N THR A 5 3.03 40.84 -7.28
CA THR A 5 2.49 39.67 -7.99
C THR A 5 1.97 38.70 -6.95
N GLU A 6 0.68 38.63 -6.80
CA GLU A 6 -0.02 37.66 -5.97
C GLU A 6 0.20 36.28 -6.61
N GLN A 7 0.99 35.45 -5.94
CA GLN A 7 1.27 34.08 -6.34
C GLN A 7 0.00 33.26 -6.12
N VAL A 8 -0.69 32.89 -7.21
CA VAL A 8 -1.83 31.97 -7.16
C VAL A 8 -1.31 30.65 -6.60
N PRO A 9 -1.91 30.12 -5.51
CA PRO A 9 -1.49 28.80 -5.01
C PRO A 9 -1.72 27.76 -6.10
N ASP A 10 -0.70 26.92 -6.32
CA ASP A 10 -0.78 25.78 -7.22
C ASP A 10 -2.05 24.98 -6.88
N ALA A 11 -2.91 24.77 -7.87
CA ALA A 11 -4.14 24.01 -7.70
C ALA A 11 -3.80 22.62 -7.15
N VAL A 12 -4.46 22.22 -6.06
CA VAL A 12 -4.33 20.87 -5.50
C VAL A 12 -4.70 19.88 -6.62
N PRO A 13 -3.79 18.95 -6.98
CA PRO A 13 -4.08 18.01 -8.05
C PRO A 13 -5.34 17.18 -7.75
N THR A 14 -6.15 16.96 -8.77
CA THR A 14 -7.38 16.16 -8.63
C THR A 14 -7.09 14.67 -8.79
N PRO A 15 -7.93 13.75 -8.28
CA PRO A 15 -7.76 12.30 -8.47
C PRO A 15 -7.66 11.85 -9.93
N THR A 16 -8.17 12.64 -10.87
CA THR A 16 -8.09 12.38 -12.32
C THR A 16 -6.68 12.60 -12.89
N ASP A 17 -5.84 13.36 -12.19
CA ASP A 17 -4.46 13.65 -12.62
C ASP A 17 -3.46 12.60 -12.13
N ILE A 18 -3.95 11.49 -11.57
CA ILE A 18 -3.12 10.43 -10.99
C ILE A 18 -2.88 9.32 -11.99
N THR A 19 -1.61 8.95 -12.15
CA THR A 19 -1.18 7.82 -12.95
C THR A 19 -0.72 6.66 -12.06
N ILE A 20 -1.17 5.45 -12.34
CA ILE A 20 -0.73 4.24 -11.65
C ILE A 20 0.31 3.53 -12.51
N THR A 21 1.51 3.36 -11.98
CA THR A 21 2.65 2.72 -12.67
C THR A 21 3.40 1.77 -11.74
N ALA A 22 4.20 0.87 -12.32
CA ALA A 22 5.13 0.08 -11.52
C ALA A 22 6.17 0.99 -10.85
N MET A 23 6.54 0.66 -9.62
CA MET A 23 7.59 1.38 -8.91
C MET A 23 8.95 1.06 -9.53
N GLU A 24 9.72 2.10 -9.82
CA GLU A 24 11.08 1.95 -10.32
C GLU A 24 12.06 1.61 -9.17
N PRO A 25 13.14 0.85 -9.43
CA PRO A 25 14.09 0.48 -8.38
C PRO A 25 14.67 1.65 -7.60
N GLU A 26 14.89 2.79 -8.25
CA GLU A 26 15.39 4.01 -7.64
C GLU A 26 14.40 4.58 -6.60
N GLU A 27 13.13 4.21 -6.69
CA GLU A 27 12.05 4.67 -5.82
C GLU A 27 11.86 3.77 -4.60
N TYR A 28 12.45 2.57 -4.57
CA TYR A 28 12.27 1.60 -3.47
C TYR A 28 12.55 2.18 -2.07
N PRO A 29 13.50 3.11 -1.86
CA PRO A 29 13.70 3.73 -0.56
C PRO A 29 12.46 4.43 0.02
N LEU A 30 11.51 4.85 -0.83
CA LEU A 30 10.25 5.47 -0.40
C LEU A 30 9.31 4.47 0.30
N LEU A 31 9.52 3.17 0.15
CA LEU A 31 8.68 2.15 0.78
C LEU A 31 8.71 2.24 2.31
N ALA A 32 9.79 2.72 2.91
CA ALA A 32 9.83 2.94 4.36
C ALA A 32 8.74 3.91 4.82
N GLU A 33 8.52 5.00 4.07
CA GLU A 33 7.45 5.95 4.37
C GLU A 33 6.08 5.32 4.16
N PHE A 34 5.87 4.58 3.09
CA PHE A 34 4.59 3.91 2.84
C PHE A 34 4.32 2.78 3.84
N LEU A 35 5.34 2.08 4.32
CA LEU A 35 5.20 1.14 5.42
C LEU A 35 4.71 1.85 6.69
N TYR A 36 5.30 3.00 7.01
CA TYR A 36 4.88 3.81 8.16
C TYR A 36 3.41 4.27 7.99
N GLN A 37 3.04 4.76 6.81
CA GLN A 37 1.66 5.18 6.51
C GLN A 37 0.64 4.03 6.53
N ALA A 38 1.09 2.79 6.37
CA ALA A 38 0.23 1.61 6.43
C ALA A 38 -0.18 1.22 7.86
N ILE A 39 0.48 1.74 8.88
CA ILE A 39 0.15 1.44 10.27
C ILE A 39 -1.18 2.08 10.63
N HIS A 40 -2.15 1.24 11.04
CA HIS A 40 -3.44 1.73 11.48
C HIS A 40 -3.33 2.32 12.89
N VAL A 41 -3.72 3.59 13.02
CA VAL A 41 -3.74 4.31 14.30
C VAL A 41 -5.18 4.58 14.68
N LEU A 42 -5.60 4.09 15.85
CA LEU A 42 -6.93 4.36 16.38
C LEU A 42 -7.08 5.84 16.74
N PRO A 43 -8.27 6.44 16.51
CA PRO A 43 -8.54 7.81 16.92
C PRO A 43 -8.25 8.01 18.43
N GLY A 44 -7.52 9.08 18.76
CA GLY A 44 -7.15 9.40 20.14
C GLY A 44 -5.94 8.66 20.69
N THR A 45 -5.32 7.76 19.92
CA THR A 45 -4.05 7.13 20.28
C THR A 45 -2.87 7.92 19.71
N PRO A 46 -1.72 7.95 20.41
CA PRO A 46 -0.52 8.61 19.89
C PRO A 46 -0.05 7.96 18.59
N THR A 47 0.41 8.77 17.65
CA THR A 47 1.08 8.28 16.44
C THR A 47 2.39 7.59 16.81
N PRO A 48 2.68 6.38 16.31
CA PRO A 48 3.93 5.69 16.60
C PRO A 48 5.15 6.50 16.16
N ASP A 49 6.27 6.32 16.84
CA ASP A 49 7.55 6.86 16.41
C ASP A 49 7.94 6.25 15.05
N ARG A 50 8.61 7.03 14.22
CA ARG A 50 9.02 6.55 12.88
C ARG A 50 9.99 5.37 12.93
N SER A 51 10.71 5.21 14.03
CA SER A 51 11.59 4.05 14.24
C SER A 51 10.85 2.70 14.29
N VAL A 52 9.53 2.70 14.44
CA VAL A 52 8.72 1.48 14.46
C VAL A 52 8.91 0.63 13.20
N VAL A 53 9.19 1.24 12.05
CA VAL A 53 9.43 0.53 10.78
C VAL A 53 10.73 -0.28 10.77
N GLU A 54 11.62 -0.05 11.74
CA GLU A 54 12.86 -0.83 11.91
C GLU A 54 12.64 -2.11 12.71
N LEU A 55 11.48 -2.29 13.34
CA LEU A 55 11.12 -3.54 14.01
C LEU A 55 11.10 -4.69 12.98
N PRO A 56 11.71 -5.84 13.28
CA PRO A 56 11.84 -6.93 12.31
C PRO A 56 10.51 -7.38 11.70
N GLU A 57 9.43 -7.43 12.48
CA GLU A 57 8.09 -7.82 12.04
C GLU A 57 7.48 -6.87 11.02
N LEU A 58 7.89 -5.60 11.01
CA LEU A 58 7.46 -4.59 10.02
C LEU A 58 8.47 -4.45 8.89
N ARG A 59 9.76 -4.36 9.21
CA ARG A 59 10.82 -4.17 8.22
C ARG A 59 10.85 -5.27 7.17
N ARG A 60 10.48 -6.49 7.52
CA ARG A 60 10.43 -7.62 6.56
C ARG A 60 9.53 -7.37 5.35
N TYR A 61 8.56 -6.45 5.46
CA TYR A 61 7.68 -6.08 4.36
C TYR A 61 8.36 -5.32 3.23
N ILE A 62 9.51 -4.70 3.51
CA ILE A 62 10.20 -3.83 2.54
C ILE A 62 11.70 -4.12 2.43
N GLU A 63 12.30 -4.83 3.38
CA GLU A 63 13.74 -5.04 3.41
C GLU A 63 14.24 -5.75 2.15
N GLY A 64 15.25 -5.17 1.51
CA GLY A 64 15.81 -5.73 0.27
C GLY A 64 14.79 -5.83 -0.85
N PHE A 65 13.85 -4.87 -0.96
CA PHE A 65 12.80 -4.92 -1.98
C PHE A 65 13.38 -5.02 -3.39
N GLY A 66 12.70 -5.75 -4.25
CA GLY A 66 13.15 -6.12 -5.60
C GLY A 66 13.56 -7.58 -5.72
N ARG A 67 13.35 -8.40 -4.67
CA ARG A 67 13.56 -9.85 -4.73
C ARG A 67 12.54 -10.53 -5.64
N PHE A 68 12.86 -11.75 -6.07
CA PHE A 68 11.91 -12.58 -6.83
C PHE A 68 10.56 -12.67 -6.10
N GLY A 69 9.49 -12.41 -6.82
CA GLY A 69 8.13 -12.40 -6.27
C GLY A 69 7.66 -11.06 -5.74
N ASP A 70 8.55 -10.08 -5.57
CA ASP A 70 8.16 -8.72 -5.19
C ASP A 70 7.49 -7.99 -6.36
N ALA A 71 6.45 -7.21 -6.06
CA ALA A 71 5.81 -6.32 -7.03
C ALA A 71 5.30 -5.08 -6.29
N CYS A 72 5.40 -3.93 -6.92
CA CYS A 72 4.89 -2.67 -6.37
C CYS A 72 4.33 -1.78 -7.46
N MET A 73 3.14 -1.24 -7.19
CA MET A 73 2.51 -0.19 -7.99
C MET A 73 2.47 1.10 -7.18
N VAL A 74 2.68 2.22 -7.84
CA VAL A 74 2.64 3.54 -7.21
C VAL A 74 1.65 4.46 -7.90
N ALA A 75 1.08 5.37 -7.12
CA ALA A 75 0.25 6.46 -7.62
C ALA A 75 1.10 7.72 -7.74
N LYS A 76 1.22 8.24 -8.95
CA LYS A 76 2.03 9.43 -9.27
C LYS A 76 1.13 10.59 -9.67
N VAL A 77 1.48 11.78 -9.17
CA VAL A 77 0.87 13.04 -9.54
C VAL A 77 1.92 13.89 -10.24
N GLU A 78 1.58 14.42 -11.42
CA GLU A 78 2.45 15.36 -12.11
C GLU A 78 2.46 16.70 -11.37
N THR A 79 3.65 17.23 -11.16
CA THR A 79 3.87 18.57 -10.60
C THR A 79 4.77 19.37 -11.55
N SER A 80 4.95 20.65 -11.27
CA SER A 80 5.81 21.53 -12.08
C SER A 80 7.30 21.12 -12.08
N ASP A 81 7.73 20.38 -11.06
CA ASP A 81 9.14 19.97 -10.89
C ASP A 81 9.36 18.52 -11.32
N ARG A 82 8.70 17.59 -10.63
CA ARG A 82 8.86 16.15 -10.81
C ARG A 82 7.59 15.43 -10.35
N PRO A 83 7.33 14.22 -10.87
CA PRO A 83 6.20 13.44 -10.36
C PRO A 83 6.34 13.19 -8.87
N LEU A 84 5.23 13.37 -8.15
CA LEU A 84 5.12 13.08 -6.72
C LEU A 84 4.43 11.73 -6.53
N ILE A 85 5.05 10.84 -5.76
CA ILE A 85 4.44 9.57 -5.38
C ILE A 85 3.60 9.78 -4.12
N VAL A 86 2.30 9.50 -4.22
CA VAL A 86 1.34 9.78 -3.13
C VAL A 86 0.77 8.51 -2.50
N GLY A 87 1.04 7.36 -3.07
CA GLY A 87 0.61 6.08 -2.55
C GLY A 87 1.33 4.92 -3.19
N ALA A 88 1.32 3.76 -2.52
CA ALA A 88 1.91 2.53 -3.00
C ALA A 88 1.09 1.32 -2.58
N ALA A 89 1.04 0.32 -3.44
CA ALA A 89 0.55 -1.02 -3.12
C ALA A 89 1.63 -2.01 -3.54
N TRP A 90 2.02 -2.91 -2.64
CA TRP A 90 3.10 -3.84 -2.92
C TRP A 90 2.79 -5.23 -2.40
N ALA A 91 3.49 -6.21 -2.96
CA ALA A 91 3.32 -7.61 -2.66
C ALA A 91 4.68 -8.25 -2.40
N ARG A 92 4.71 -9.16 -1.44
CA ARG A 92 5.89 -9.94 -1.10
C ARG A 92 5.50 -11.34 -0.66
N ILE A 93 6.31 -12.31 -1.05
CA ILE A 93 6.19 -13.68 -0.58
C ILE A 93 7.12 -13.85 0.61
N PHE A 94 6.58 -14.34 1.73
CA PHE A 94 7.34 -14.54 2.96
C PHE A 94 7.70 -16.00 3.17
N PRO A 95 8.94 -16.30 3.62
CA PRO A 95 9.32 -17.66 4.01
C PRO A 95 8.67 -18.04 5.34
N ARG A 96 8.58 -19.34 5.62
CA ARG A 96 8.03 -19.83 6.90
C ARG A 96 8.79 -19.33 8.12
N SER A 97 10.08 -19.05 7.97
CA SER A 97 10.94 -18.55 9.04
C SER A 97 10.73 -17.10 9.41
N ALA A 98 10.04 -16.33 8.55
CA ALA A 98 9.81 -14.89 8.76
C ALA A 98 8.52 -14.46 8.06
N THR A 99 7.38 -14.89 8.61
CA THR A 99 6.06 -14.59 8.04
C THR A 99 5.61 -13.16 8.34
N GLY A 100 4.81 -12.59 7.44
CA GLY A 100 4.03 -11.40 7.71
C GLY A 100 2.75 -11.72 8.50
N TYR A 101 2.00 -10.71 8.86
CA TYR A 101 0.75 -10.86 9.62
C TYR A 101 -0.35 -11.57 8.81
N GLY A 102 -0.31 -11.44 7.49
CA GLY A 102 -1.30 -12.02 6.56
C GLY A 102 -0.75 -13.17 5.71
N THR A 103 0.42 -13.69 6.03
CA THR A 103 1.00 -14.82 5.30
C THR A 103 0.16 -16.08 5.53
N ILE A 104 -0.27 -16.73 4.43
CA ILE A 104 -1.03 -18.00 4.49
C ILE A 104 -0.19 -19.20 4.05
N ASP A 105 0.73 -19.00 3.11
CA ASP A 105 1.67 -20.04 2.65
C ASP A 105 2.87 -19.40 1.94
N THR A 106 3.80 -20.22 1.46
CA THR A 106 5.04 -19.76 0.82
C THR A 106 4.90 -19.46 -0.68
N ALA A 107 3.70 -19.61 -1.24
CA ALA A 107 3.42 -19.36 -2.66
C ALA A 107 2.49 -18.17 -2.88
N THR A 108 1.78 -17.73 -1.85
CA THR A 108 0.80 -16.64 -1.93
C THR A 108 1.44 -15.33 -1.49
N PRO A 109 1.55 -14.34 -2.38
CA PRO A 109 2.03 -13.02 -1.98
C PRO A 109 1.04 -12.36 -1.01
N GLU A 110 1.60 -11.75 0.04
CA GLU A 110 0.86 -10.85 0.90
C GLU A 110 0.92 -9.45 0.34
N VAL A 111 -0.22 -8.77 0.22
CA VAL A 111 -0.33 -7.42 -0.32
C VAL A 111 -0.48 -6.40 0.81
N SER A 112 0.10 -5.23 0.59
CA SER A 112 0.04 -4.07 1.48
C SER A 112 -0.28 -2.83 0.66
N ILE A 113 -0.91 -1.84 1.27
CA ILE A 113 -1.25 -0.58 0.61
C ILE A 113 -1.25 0.56 1.61
N SER A 114 -0.75 1.70 1.18
CA SER A 114 -0.94 2.95 1.91
C SER A 114 -0.92 4.16 0.99
N LEU A 115 -1.49 5.24 1.50
CA LEU A 115 -1.54 6.55 0.86
C LEU A 115 -1.15 7.60 1.90
N PHE A 116 -0.52 8.69 1.46
CA PHE A 116 -0.42 9.86 2.32
C PHE A 116 -1.81 10.34 2.72
N PRO A 117 -1.99 10.87 3.96
CA PRO A 117 -3.31 11.21 4.49
C PRO A 117 -4.17 12.09 3.58
N ASP A 118 -3.58 13.10 2.95
CA ASP A 118 -4.29 14.05 2.08
C ASP A 118 -4.86 13.41 0.79
N TRP A 119 -4.43 12.19 0.48
CA TRP A 119 -4.81 11.47 -0.74
C TRP A 119 -5.75 10.29 -0.48
N ARG A 120 -6.17 10.11 0.77
CA ARG A 120 -7.10 9.05 1.17
C ARG A 120 -8.54 9.39 0.79
N ASP A 121 -9.39 8.37 0.74
CA ASP A 121 -10.84 8.47 0.51
C ASP A 121 -11.23 9.09 -0.84
N GLN A 122 -10.39 8.93 -1.86
CA GLN A 122 -10.58 9.47 -3.21
C GLN A 122 -10.58 8.39 -4.31
N GLY A 123 -10.64 7.11 -3.92
CA GLY A 123 -10.63 5.98 -4.86
C GLY A 123 -9.25 5.58 -5.37
N ILE A 124 -8.17 6.22 -4.93
CA ILE A 124 -6.80 5.91 -5.36
C ILE A 124 -6.36 4.54 -4.88
N GLY A 125 -6.70 4.18 -3.64
CA GLY A 125 -6.39 2.86 -3.07
C GLY A 125 -6.98 1.72 -3.89
N ARG A 126 -8.20 1.86 -4.36
CA ARG A 126 -8.85 0.89 -5.26
C ARG A 126 -8.08 0.76 -6.57
N ARG A 127 -7.68 1.86 -7.18
CA ARG A 127 -6.90 1.87 -8.43
C ARG A 127 -5.54 1.18 -8.24
N LEU A 128 -4.85 1.49 -7.15
CA LEU A 128 -3.57 0.88 -6.80
C LEU A 128 -3.70 -0.64 -6.61
N MET A 129 -4.65 -1.06 -5.79
CA MET A 129 -4.83 -2.48 -5.51
C MET A 129 -5.27 -3.25 -6.76
N THR A 130 -6.16 -2.69 -7.56
CA THR A 130 -6.57 -3.29 -8.84
C THR A 130 -5.38 -3.49 -9.77
N ALA A 131 -4.52 -2.49 -9.88
CA ALA A 131 -3.31 -2.58 -10.69
C ALA A 131 -2.33 -3.63 -10.17
N LEU A 132 -2.14 -3.69 -8.84
CA LEU A 132 -1.28 -4.69 -8.22
C LEU A 132 -1.82 -6.12 -8.44
N LEU A 133 -3.10 -6.35 -8.23
CA LEU A 133 -3.72 -7.66 -8.44
C LEU A 133 -3.62 -8.11 -9.91
N ASN A 134 -3.77 -7.17 -10.85
CA ASN A 134 -3.56 -7.47 -12.27
C ASN A 134 -2.10 -7.84 -12.55
N ARG A 135 -1.15 -7.16 -11.95
CA ARG A 135 0.27 -7.50 -12.06
C ARG A 135 0.56 -8.90 -11.52
N LEU A 136 -0.04 -9.26 -10.39
CA LEU A 136 0.12 -10.60 -9.80
C LEU A 136 -0.46 -11.70 -10.71
N ARG A 137 -1.58 -11.43 -11.41
CA ARG A 137 -2.12 -12.35 -12.42
C ARG A 137 -1.16 -12.54 -13.59
N ILE A 138 -0.58 -11.47 -14.08
CA ILE A 138 0.43 -11.52 -15.15
C ILE A 138 1.63 -12.34 -14.71
N ASP A 139 2.04 -12.22 -13.45
CA ASP A 139 3.13 -12.99 -12.84
C ASP A 139 2.71 -14.44 -12.49
N SER A 140 1.53 -14.88 -12.94
CA SER A 140 0.99 -16.24 -12.73
C SER A 140 0.71 -16.58 -11.27
N ARG A 141 0.46 -15.59 -10.41
CA ARG A 141 0.01 -15.83 -9.05
C ARG A 141 -1.48 -16.20 -9.05
N THR A 142 -1.84 -17.17 -8.23
CA THR A 142 -3.21 -17.73 -8.19
C THR A 142 -4.04 -17.20 -7.02
N ALA A 143 -3.42 -16.52 -6.08
CA ALA A 143 -4.07 -15.92 -4.91
C ALA A 143 -3.23 -14.78 -4.37
N ALA A 144 -3.86 -13.93 -3.57
CA ALA A 144 -3.23 -12.89 -2.77
C ALA A 144 -3.83 -12.90 -1.36
N SER A 145 -3.02 -12.60 -0.36
CA SER A 145 -3.48 -12.49 1.03
C SER A 145 -3.12 -11.12 1.60
N LEU A 146 -3.75 -10.78 2.71
CA LEU A 146 -3.44 -9.57 3.47
C LEU A 146 -3.85 -9.75 4.93
N SER A 147 -3.38 -8.85 5.77
CA SER A 147 -3.92 -8.67 7.10
C SER A 147 -4.53 -7.29 7.24
N VAL A 148 -5.56 -7.17 8.07
CA VAL A 148 -6.22 -5.91 8.37
C VAL A 148 -6.79 -5.97 9.78
N GLN A 149 -6.66 -4.87 10.53
CA GLN A 149 -7.31 -4.77 11.83
C GLN A 149 -8.82 -4.58 11.65
N ARG A 150 -9.62 -5.31 12.43
CA ARG A 150 -11.08 -5.21 12.39
C ARG A 150 -11.57 -3.77 12.57
N THR A 151 -10.86 -2.98 13.35
CA THR A 151 -11.17 -1.57 13.62
C THR A 151 -10.88 -0.64 12.44
N ASN A 152 -10.14 -1.10 11.43
CA ASN A 152 -9.85 -0.33 10.22
C ASN A 152 -10.98 -0.51 9.20
N ALA A 153 -12.13 0.11 9.46
CA ALA A 153 -13.35 -0.08 8.69
C ALA A 153 -13.19 0.30 7.21
N ASN A 154 -12.46 1.39 6.92
CA ASN A 154 -12.26 1.84 5.55
C ASN A 154 -11.45 0.85 4.72
N ALA A 155 -10.36 0.32 5.28
CA ALA A 155 -9.54 -0.68 4.60
C ALA A 155 -10.31 -1.98 4.43
N LEU A 156 -11.00 -2.45 5.46
CA LEU A 156 -11.80 -3.67 5.41
C LEU A 156 -12.87 -3.59 4.32
N HIS A 157 -13.58 -2.45 4.23
CA HIS A 157 -14.58 -2.22 3.19
C HIS A 157 -13.95 -2.27 1.79
N LEU A 158 -12.80 -1.65 1.60
CA LEU A 158 -12.06 -1.69 0.33
C LEU A 158 -11.74 -3.14 -0.07
N TYR A 159 -11.17 -3.91 0.85
CA TYR A 159 -10.75 -5.29 0.56
C TYR A 159 -11.94 -6.19 0.27
N GLU A 160 -13.01 -6.11 1.05
CA GLU A 160 -14.24 -6.86 0.78
C GLU A 160 -14.83 -6.51 -0.58
N SER A 161 -14.86 -5.24 -0.93
CA SER A 161 -15.36 -4.77 -2.23
C SER A 161 -14.52 -5.24 -3.42
N LEU A 162 -13.25 -5.56 -3.20
CA LEU A 162 -12.35 -6.12 -4.20
C LEU A 162 -12.42 -7.67 -4.27
N GLY A 163 -13.22 -8.29 -3.40
CA GLY A 163 -13.43 -9.73 -3.40
C GLY A 163 -12.55 -10.52 -2.44
N PHE A 164 -11.84 -9.86 -1.53
CA PHE A 164 -11.16 -10.54 -0.43
C PHE A 164 -12.17 -11.05 0.59
N THR A 165 -11.92 -12.23 1.12
CA THR A 165 -12.73 -12.83 2.19
C THR A 165 -11.87 -13.15 3.39
N THR A 166 -12.43 -13.02 4.59
CA THR A 166 -11.75 -13.35 5.84
C THR A 166 -11.63 -14.86 5.98
N ILE A 167 -10.42 -15.35 6.21
CA ILE A 167 -10.15 -16.77 6.42
C ILE A 167 -9.75 -17.10 7.85
N SER A 168 -9.26 -16.12 8.60
CA SER A 168 -8.94 -16.29 10.03
C SER A 168 -8.93 -14.95 10.76
N GLU A 169 -8.98 -15.01 12.08
CA GLU A 169 -8.89 -13.84 12.95
C GLU A 169 -8.12 -14.21 14.21
N HIS A 170 -7.25 -13.31 14.64
CA HIS A 170 -6.50 -13.43 15.89
C HIS A 170 -6.32 -12.05 16.52
N ASP A 171 -6.81 -11.87 17.74
CA ASP A 171 -6.71 -10.60 18.50
C ASP A 171 -7.16 -9.36 17.70
N GLY A 172 -8.27 -9.49 16.94
CA GLY A 172 -8.78 -8.40 16.12
C GLY A 172 -8.06 -8.18 14.79
N GLU A 173 -7.03 -8.96 14.49
CA GLU A 173 -6.34 -8.98 13.21
C GLU A 173 -6.99 -10.02 12.29
N LEU A 174 -7.55 -9.56 11.18
CA LEU A 174 -8.16 -10.43 10.17
C LEU A 174 -7.12 -10.80 9.12
N VAL A 175 -7.07 -12.07 8.75
CA VAL A 175 -6.35 -12.50 7.55
C VAL A 175 -7.38 -12.75 6.45
N MET A 176 -7.16 -12.09 5.33
CA MET A 176 -8.04 -12.17 4.17
C MET A 176 -7.32 -12.76 2.97
N CYS A 177 -8.06 -13.38 2.09
CA CYS A 177 -7.52 -13.99 0.88
C CYS A 177 -8.46 -13.74 -0.30
N LYS A 178 -7.88 -13.61 -1.49
CA LYS A 178 -8.59 -13.51 -2.76
C LYS A 178 -7.98 -14.47 -3.76
N SER A 179 -8.83 -15.27 -4.43
CA SER A 179 -8.41 -16.03 -5.61
C SER A 179 -8.16 -15.09 -6.79
N LEU A 180 -7.03 -15.28 -7.48
CA LEU A 180 -6.68 -14.59 -8.72
C LEU A 180 -6.86 -15.49 -9.94
N ALA A 181 -7.24 -16.74 -9.75
CA ALA A 181 -7.54 -17.66 -10.84
C ALA A 181 -8.74 -17.13 -11.66
N VAL A 182 -8.66 -17.29 -12.97
CA VAL A 182 -9.71 -16.92 -13.92
C VAL A 182 -10.73 -18.03 -14.05
#